data_f37b49699795149c34cf91a504eb464f
#
_entry.id   f37b49699795149c34cf91a504eb464f
#
_cell.length_a   1.000
_cell.length_b   1.000
_cell.length_c   1.000
_cell.angle_alpha   90.00
_cell.angle_beta   90.00
_cell.angle_gamma   90.00
#
_symmetry.space_group_name_H-M   'P 1'
#
loop_
_entity.id
_entity.type
_entity.pdbx_description
1 polymer ?
#
loop_
_entity_poly.entity_id
_entity_poly.type
_entity_poly.pdbx_seq_one_letter_code
_entity_poly.pdbx_strand_id
1 'polypeptide(L)'
;MTETGLLGSKPATFPLEQHQQLGLANGPLLSHPEQYRRLIGKLIYLGVTRPDLSYSVHVLSQFMQTPREEHWKAALRVVRYLKGTVGQGILLRSDSDLTLYGWCDSDYAGCPLTRRAGSYNLVNLRFLGRQRSSKW
;
A
#
# COMPACT_ATOMS: atom_id res chain seq x y z
N MET A 1 9.47 7.67 -9.45
CA MET A 1 10.67 7.80 -8.59
C MET A 1 11.38 9.13 -8.80
N THR A 2 11.42 9.66 -9.97
CA THR A 2 11.96 11.02 -10.24
C THR A 2 11.25 12.12 -9.45
N GLU A 3 9.93 12.04 -9.30
CA GLU A 3 9.13 13.05 -8.57
C GLU A 3 9.41 13.09 -7.05
N THR A 4 9.96 12.04 -6.47
CA THR A 4 10.23 11.95 -5.03
C THR A 4 11.71 12.15 -4.67
N GLY A 5 12.60 12.36 -5.66
CA GLY A 5 14.03 12.53 -5.45
C GLY A 5 14.77 11.32 -4.86
N LEU A 6 14.15 10.13 -4.85
CA LEU A 6 14.67 8.94 -4.16
C LEU A 6 15.55 8.02 -5.04
N LEU A 7 16.02 8.48 -6.21
CA LEU A 7 16.83 7.65 -7.12
C LEU A 7 18.09 7.08 -6.44
N GLY A 8 18.79 7.88 -5.62
CA GLY A 8 19.99 7.47 -4.89
C GLY A 8 19.74 6.85 -3.50
N SER A 9 18.47 6.77 -3.04
CA SER A 9 18.19 6.30 -1.68
C SER A 9 18.33 4.79 -1.52
N LYS A 10 18.74 4.34 -0.33
CA LYS A 10 18.81 2.92 0.02
C LYS A 10 17.39 2.32 0.07
N PRO A 11 17.16 1.12 -0.51
CA PRO A 11 15.90 0.40 -0.39
C PRO A 11 15.52 0.14 1.07
N ALA A 12 14.22 0.08 1.37
CA ALA A 12 13.70 -0.32 2.67
C ALA A 12 13.26 -1.79 2.63
N THR A 13 13.43 -2.50 3.74
CA THR A 13 13.07 -3.93 3.86
C THR A 13 11.56 -4.11 4.03
N PHE A 14 10.91 -3.16 4.72
CA PHE A 14 9.45 -3.20 4.98
C PHE A 14 8.80 -1.90 4.53
N PRO A 15 7.56 -1.94 4.04
CA PRO A 15 6.88 -0.77 3.54
C PRO A 15 6.53 0.24 4.65
N LEU A 16 6.21 -0.26 5.86
CA LEU A 16 5.91 0.55 7.03
C LEU A 16 6.56 -0.07 8.26
N GLU A 17 6.98 0.74 9.23
CA GLU A 17 7.49 0.25 10.51
C GLU A 17 6.35 -0.28 11.37
N GLN A 18 6.59 -1.41 12.03
CA GLN A 18 5.68 -1.93 13.02
C GLN A 18 5.63 -0.93 14.20
N HIS A 19 4.43 -0.70 14.75
CA HIS A 19 4.20 0.21 15.88
C HIS A 19 4.41 1.70 15.59
N GLN A 20 4.54 2.14 14.34
CA GLN A 20 4.60 3.56 14.02
C GLN A 20 3.23 4.21 14.29
N GLN A 21 3.16 5.01 15.35
CA GLN A 21 1.93 5.69 15.78
C GLN A 21 1.68 6.95 14.93
N LEU A 22 1.42 6.78 13.65
CA LEU A 22 1.18 7.89 12.72
C LEU A 22 -0.04 8.75 13.11
N GLY A 23 -1.01 8.15 13.80
CA GLY A 23 -2.18 8.87 14.28
C GLY A 23 -1.89 9.88 15.40
N LEU A 24 -0.77 9.74 16.10
CA LEU A 24 -0.31 10.65 17.15
C LEU A 24 0.77 11.63 16.63
N ALA A 25 0.96 11.69 15.32
CA ALA A 25 1.93 12.60 14.72
C ALA A 25 1.67 14.05 15.12
N ASN A 26 2.60 14.65 15.83
CA ASN A 26 2.54 16.05 16.30
C ASN A 26 3.46 16.98 15.51
N GLY A 27 4.11 16.47 14.47
CA GLY A 27 4.98 17.23 13.58
C GLY A 27 4.25 18.33 12.81
N PRO A 28 4.99 19.24 12.15
CA PRO A 28 4.40 20.32 11.37
C PRO A 28 3.57 19.77 10.20
N LEU A 29 2.59 20.57 9.77
CA LEU A 29 1.81 20.28 8.56
C LEU A 29 2.73 20.27 7.34
N LEU A 30 2.44 19.41 6.41
CA LEU A 30 3.21 19.32 5.17
C LEU A 30 2.97 20.56 4.31
N SER A 31 4.06 21.21 3.86
CA SER A 31 3.98 22.43 3.06
C SER A 31 3.28 22.24 1.71
N HIS A 32 3.38 21.05 1.13
CA HIS A 32 2.79 20.70 -0.16
C HIS A 32 1.92 19.45 -0.06
N PRO A 33 0.70 19.54 0.49
CA PRO A 33 -0.19 18.38 0.69
C PRO A 33 -0.62 17.71 -0.61
N GLU A 34 -0.58 18.43 -1.75
CA GLU A 34 -0.93 17.89 -3.06
C GLU A 34 0.04 16.79 -3.51
N GLN A 35 1.32 16.94 -3.18
CA GLN A 35 2.33 15.92 -3.49
C GLN A 35 2.05 14.62 -2.74
N TYR A 36 1.65 14.73 -1.47
CA TYR A 36 1.26 13.59 -0.67
C TYR A 36 0.04 12.87 -1.27
N ARG A 37 -1.03 13.63 -1.56
CA ARG A 37 -2.27 13.09 -2.15
C ARG A 37 -2.01 12.38 -3.47
N ARG A 38 -1.20 12.99 -4.33
CA ARG A 38 -0.80 12.40 -5.62
C ARG A 38 -0.03 11.09 -5.43
N LEU A 39 0.92 11.07 -4.48
CA LEU A 39 1.71 9.87 -4.19
C LEU A 39 0.82 8.75 -3.66
N ILE A 40 -0.01 9.03 -2.66
CA ILE A 40 -0.93 8.03 -2.09
C ILE A 40 -1.91 7.51 -3.15
N GLY A 41 -2.47 8.38 -3.99
CA GLY A 41 -3.32 7.96 -5.10
C GLY A 41 -2.64 6.96 -6.04
N LYS A 42 -1.37 7.20 -6.40
CA LYS A 42 -0.58 6.26 -7.21
C LYS A 42 -0.35 4.92 -6.48
N LEU A 43 -0.10 4.95 -5.16
CA LEU A 43 0.11 3.76 -4.37
C LEU A 43 -1.18 2.95 -4.19
N ILE A 44 -2.34 3.58 -4.06
CA ILE A 44 -3.65 2.92 -4.03
C ILE A 44 -3.86 2.13 -5.32
N TYR A 45 -3.62 2.76 -6.47
CA TYR A 45 -3.76 2.10 -7.76
C TYR A 45 -2.79 0.92 -7.92
N LEU A 46 -1.54 1.09 -7.47
CA LEU A 46 -0.55 0.02 -7.49
C LEU A 46 -0.93 -1.16 -6.59
N GLY A 47 -1.68 -0.92 -5.53
CA GLY A 47 -2.17 -1.94 -4.59
C GLY A 47 -2.97 -3.07 -5.25
N VAL A 48 -3.55 -2.84 -6.44
CA VAL A 48 -4.26 -3.88 -7.21
C VAL A 48 -3.34 -5.05 -7.56
N THR A 49 -2.09 -4.78 -7.93
CA THR A 49 -1.08 -5.80 -8.27
C THR A 49 -0.07 -6.06 -7.15
N ARG A 50 -0.07 -5.21 -6.11
CA ARG A 50 0.84 -5.26 -4.97
C ARG A 50 0.05 -5.28 -3.65
N PRO A 51 -0.60 -6.40 -3.32
CA PRO A 51 -1.40 -6.53 -2.09
C PRO A 51 -0.57 -6.39 -0.81
N ASP A 52 0.73 -6.63 -0.87
CA ASP A 52 1.69 -6.41 0.21
C ASP A 52 1.76 -4.94 0.68
N LEU A 53 1.30 -4.00 -0.15
CA LEU A 53 1.22 -2.58 0.19
C LEU A 53 -0.11 -2.18 0.82
N SER A 54 -1.14 -3.02 0.74
CA SER A 54 -2.53 -2.65 1.09
C SER A 54 -2.66 -2.05 2.46
N TYR A 55 -2.06 -2.67 3.49
CA TYR A 55 -2.08 -2.15 4.85
C TYR A 55 -1.43 -0.77 4.95
N SER A 56 -0.22 -0.63 4.43
CA SER A 56 0.55 0.62 4.51
C SER A 56 -0.15 1.77 3.80
N VAL A 57 -0.69 1.49 2.62
CA VAL A 57 -1.42 2.47 1.81
C VAL A 57 -2.74 2.86 2.49
N HIS A 58 -3.46 1.89 3.06
CA HIS A 58 -4.69 2.15 3.80
C HIS A 58 -4.44 3.08 4.99
N VAL A 59 -3.42 2.80 5.81
CA VAL A 59 -3.05 3.65 6.95
C VAL A 59 -2.69 5.06 6.48
N LEU A 60 -1.87 5.20 5.46
CA LEU A 60 -1.46 6.51 4.94
C LEU A 60 -2.61 7.29 4.31
N SER A 61 -3.58 6.61 3.69
CA SER A 61 -4.74 7.26 3.08
C SER A 61 -5.62 8.01 4.08
N GLN A 62 -5.62 7.61 5.35
CA GLN A 62 -6.39 8.27 6.41
C GLN A 62 -5.94 9.73 6.66
N PHE A 63 -4.70 10.07 6.29
CA PHE A 63 -4.12 11.39 6.52
C PHE A 63 -4.11 12.30 5.29
N MET A 64 -4.87 11.97 4.23
CA MET A 64 -4.87 12.73 2.97
C MET A 64 -5.40 14.16 3.13
N GLN A 65 -6.27 14.42 4.12
CA GLN A 65 -6.83 15.76 4.34
C GLN A 65 -5.82 16.70 4.98
N THR A 66 -5.14 16.25 6.02
CA THR A 66 -4.18 17.03 6.82
C THR A 66 -2.86 16.28 6.98
N PRO A 67 -2.10 16.06 5.90
CA PRO A 67 -0.85 15.33 5.99
C PRO A 67 0.21 16.16 6.73
N ARG A 68 1.01 15.48 7.54
CA ARG A 68 2.15 16.03 8.25
C ARG A 68 3.46 15.52 7.66
N GLU A 69 4.58 16.11 8.01
CA GLU A 69 5.90 15.67 7.54
C GLU A 69 6.19 14.20 7.88
N GLU A 70 5.72 13.73 9.02
CA GLU A 70 5.89 12.32 9.42
C GLU A 70 5.15 11.37 8.48
N HIS A 71 3.94 11.74 8.04
CA HIS A 71 3.18 10.98 7.06
C HIS A 71 3.90 10.95 5.70
N TRP A 72 4.52 12.07 5.32
CA TRP A 72 5.32 12.15 4.11
C TRP A 72 6.54 11.24 4.18
N LYS A 73 7.29 11.25 5.29
CA LYS A 73 8.44 10.35 5.50
C LYS A 73 8.02 8.88 5.42
N ALA A 74 6.87 8.52 6.01
CA ALA A 74 6.32 7.17 5.92
C ALA A 74 5.94 6.80 4.48
N ALA A 75 5.32 7.70 3.72
CA ALA A 75 5.00 7.47 2.31
C ALA A 75 6.26 7.28 1.45
N LEU A 76 7.32 8.08 1.68
CA LEU A 76 8.61 7.90 1.02
C LEU A 76 9.28 6.56 1.38
N ARG A 77 9.03 6.02 2.58
CA ARG A 77 9.50 4.69 2.95
C ARG A 77 8.85 3.60 2.10
N VAL A 78 7.54 3.70 1.82
CA VAL A 78 6.86 2.78 0.90
C VAL A 78 7.50 2.83 -0.49
N VAL A 79 7.86 4.02 -0.99
CA VAL A 79 8.55 4.15 -2.28
C VAL A 79 9.93 3.49 -2.26
N ARG A 80 10.67 3.60 -1.14
CA ARG A 80 11.97 2.92 -0.98
C ARG A 80 11.82 1.40 -0.93
N TYR A 81 10.75 0.90 -0.31
CA TYR A 81 10.42 -0.52 -0.32
C TYR A 81 10.13 -1.02 -1.75
N LEU A 82 9.33 -0.28 -2.50
CA LEU A 82 9.05 -0.58 -3.91
C LEU A 82 10.32 -0.63 -4.76
N LYS A 83 11.28 0.25 -4.47
CA LYS A 83 12.58 0.24 -5.16
C LYS A 83 13.36 -1.06 -4.93
N GLY A 84 13.26 -1.64 -3.73
CA GLY A 84 13.91 -2.92 -3.40
C GLY A 84 13.18 -4.16 -3.91
N THR A 85 11.91 -4.00 -4.32
CA THR A 85 11.03 -5.11 -4.73
C THR A 85 10.49 -4.93 -6.15
N VAL A 86 11.33 -4.39 -7.04
CA VAL A 86 11.01 -4.22 -8.47
C VAL A 86 10.73 -5.58 -9.10
N GLY A 87 9.63 -5.67 -9.86
CA GLY A 87 9.19 -6.93 -10.49
C GLY A 87 8.36 -7.85 -9.58
N GLN A 88 8.24 -7.55 -8.30
CA GLN A 88 7.31 -8.27 -7.42
C GLN A 88 5.86 -7.79 -7.68
N GLY A 89 4.92 -8.72 -7.69
CA GLY A 89 3.50 -8.40 -7.88
C GLY A 89 2.69 -9.60 -8.34
N ILE A 90 1.38 -9.40 -8.48
CA ILE A 90 0.47 -10.39 -9.02
C ILE A 90 0.39 -10.21 -10.54
N LEU A 91 0.65 -11.28 -11.28
CA LEU A 91 0.44 -11.29 -12.73
C LEU A 91 -1.04 -11.55 -13.03
N LEU A 92 -1.73 -10.56 -13.56
CA LEU A 92 -3.08 -10.69 -14.06
C LEU A 92 -3.01 -11.14 -15.53
N ARG A 93 -3.28 -12.43 -15.76
CA ARG A 93 -3.24 -13.00 -17.10
C ARG A 93 -4.53 -12.70 -17.86
N SER A 94 -4.41 -12.34 -19.13
CA SER A 94 -5.57 -12.04 -19.99
C SER A 94 -6.37 -13.29 -20.39
N ASP A 95 -5.78 -14.47 -20.28
CA ASP A 95 -6.35 -15.77 -20.62
C ASP A 95 -6.92 -16.53 -19.41
N SER A 96 -7.06 -15.88 -18.25
CA SER A 96 -7.63 -16.48 -17.05
C SER A 96 -9.15 -16.39 -17.04
N ASP A 97 -9.82 -17.42 -16.45
CA ASP A 97 -11.22 -17.31 -16.10
C ASP A 97 -11.41 -16.17 -15.10
N LEU A 98 -12.33 -15.23 -15.41
CA LEU A 98 -12.61 -14.06 -14.58
C LEU A 98 -13.40 -14.43 -13.31
N THR A 99 -12.96 -15.45 -12.59
CA THR A 99 -13.57 -15.83 -11.31
C THR A 99 -12.90 -15.08 -10.19
N LEU A 100 -13.68 -14.25 -9.50
CA LEU A 100 -13.22 -13.44 -8.37
C LEU A 100 -13.57 -14.13 -7.06
N TYR A 101 -12.55 -14.44 -6.26
CA TYR A 101 -12.72 -14.88 -4.88
C TYR A 101 -12.31 -13.74 -3.95
N GLY A 102 -13.24 -13.29 -3.11
CA GLY A 102 -12.98 -12.25 -2.11
C GLY A 102 -13.14 -12.83 -0.70
N TRP A 103 -12.16 -12.57 0.16
CA TRP A 103 -12.28 -12.80 1.60
C TRP A 103 -12.25 -11.44 2.28
N CYS A 104 -13.15 -11.24 3.23
CA CYS A 104 -13.19 -10.05 4.06
C CYS A 104 -12.78 -10.46 5.47
N ASP A 105 -11.76 -9.79 5.99
CA ASP A 105 -11.40 -9.87 7.40
C ASP A 105 -11.65 -8.51 8.05
N SER A 106 -12.29 -8.51 9.22
CA SER A 106 -12.60 -7.28 9.95
C SER A 106 -11.96 -7.32 11.33
N ASP A 107 -11.09 -6.35 11.56
CA ASP A 107 -10.46 -6.16 12.86
C ASP A 107 -11.39 -5.34 13.77
N TYR A 108 -11.82 -5.91 14.88
CA TYR A 108 -12.69 -5.24 15.84
C TYR A 108 -11.92 -4.14 16.57
N ALA A 109 -12.36 -2.86 16.38
CA ALA A 109 -11.81 -1.69 17.06
C ALA A 109 -10.28 -1.51 16.92
N GLY A 110 -9.68 -1.99 15.82
CA GLY A 110 -8.22 -1.94 15.60
C GLY A 110 -7.65 -0.54 15.38
N CYS A 111 -8.47 0.47 15.06
CA CYS A 111 -7.99 1.83 14.91
C CYS A 111 -7.88 2.53 16.29
N PRO A 112 -6.68 2.91 16.74
CA PRO A 112 -6.48 3.55 18.05
C PRO A 112 -7.13 4.93 18.16
N LEU A 113 -7.41 5.60 17.04
CA LEU A 113 -7.99 6.94 17.02
C LEU A 113 -9.52 6.93 16.97
N THR A 114 -10.10 6.06 16.15
CA THR A 114 -11.56 6.09 15.90
C THR A 114 -12.31 4.95 16.58
N ARG A 115 -11.59 3.95 17.11
CA ARG A 115 -12.19 2.71 17.65
C ARG A 115 -13.16 2.02 16.68
N ARG A 116 -13.08 2.34 15.40
CA ARG A 116 -13.87 1.69 14.37
C ARG A 116 -13.19 0.40 13.92
N ALA A 117 -14.00 -0.60 13.59
CA ALA A 117 -13.53 -1.78 12.91
C ALA A 117 -12.93 -1.36 11.56
N GLY A 118 -11.64 -1.60 11.36
CA GLY A 118 -11.01 -1.46 10.06
C GLY A 118 -11.44 -2.63 9.19
N SER A 119 -12.31 -2.42 8.23
CA SER A 119 -12.57 -3.41 7.19
C SER A 119 -11.35 -3.46 6.29
N TYR A 120 -10.46 -4.40 6.50
CA TYR A 120 -9.41 -4.71 5.53
C TYR A 120 -10.05 -5.59 4.46
N ASN A 121 -10.50 -4.98 3.38
CA ASN A 121 -10.85 -5.74 2.19
C ASN A 121 -9.56 -6.31 1.60
N LEU A 122 -9.13 -7.43 2.11
CA LEU A 122 -8.10 -8.24 1.48
C LEU A 122 -8.75 -8.92 0.28
N VAL A 123 -8.92 -8.17 -0.80
CA VAL A 123 -9.30 -8.74 -2.08
C VAL A 123 -8.09 -9.54 -2.57
N ASN A 124 -8.03 -10.80 -2.19
CA ASN A 124 -7.08 -11.72 -2.76
C ASN A 124 -7.61 -12.11 -4.13
N LEU A 125 -7.20 -11.36 -5.16
CA LEU A 125 -7.44 -11.71 -6.54
C LEU A 125 -6.61 -12.96 -6.88
N ARG A 126 -7.11 -14.13 -6.52
CA ARG A 126 -6.50 -15.39 -6.90
C ARG A 126 -7.05 -15.76 -8.29
N PHE A 127 -6.37 -15.33 -9.32
CA PHE A 127 -6.55 -15.86 -10.66
C PHE A 127 -5.94 -17.27 -10.69
N LEU A 128 -6.76 -18.27 -10.43
CA LEU A 128 -6.38 -19.66 -10.65
C LEU A 128 -6.44 -19.92 -12.16
N GLY A 129 -5.39 -19.56 -12.88
CA GLY A 129 -5.18 -20.05 -14.21
C GLY A 129 -5.06 -21.58 -14.15
N ARG A 130 -5.96 -22.29 -14.85
CA ARG A 130 -5.89 -23.73 -15.03
C ARG A 130 -4.51 -24.06 -15.62
N GLN A 131 -3.63 -24.67 -14.84
CA GLN A 131 -2.43 -25.28 -15.38
C GLN A 131 -2.88 -26.39 -16.34
N ARG A 132 -2.82 -26.13 -17.64
CA ARG A 132 -2.78 -27.22 -18.61
C ARG A 132 -1.43 -27.89 -18.42
N SER A 133 -1.42 -29.05 -17.79
CA SER A 133 -0.29 -29.96 -17.87
C SER A 133 -0.10 -30.34 -19.31
N SER A 134 0.82 -29.70 -20.00
CA SER A 134 1.36 -30.24 -21.23
C SER A 134 2.22 -31.44 -20.86
N LYS A 135 1.66 -32.62 -21.00
CA LYS A 135 2.46 -33.84 -21.13
C LYS A 135 3.24 -33.72 -22.44
N TRP A 136 4.55 -33.68 -22.31
CA TRP A 136 5.49 -34.16 -23.33
C TRP A 136 6.33 -35.27 -22.71
#